data_48f75e076ba2c37ba604fe13867fddab
#
_entry.id   48f75e076ba2c37ba604fe13867fddab
#
_cell.length_a   1.000
_cell.length_b   1.000
_cell.length_c   1.000
_cell.angle_alpha   90.00
_cell.angle_beta   90.00
_cell.angle_gamma   90.00
#
_symmetry.space_group_name_H-M   'P 1'
#
loop_
_entity.id
_entity.type
_entity.pdbx_description
1 polymer ?
#
loop_
_entity_poly.entity_id
_entity_poly.type
_entity_poly.pdbx_seq_one_letter_code
_entity_poly.pdbx_strand_id
1 'polypeptide(L)'
;METKQFAVRLLVLLSVAAASASWAAEATDAKCAGMSPDLTIDRVWGASRVKFDALEDKKFIYVSYYDADRWLSVAQVNKCTGEVAKTRVASRFGGWDAHNSIVLALDKSNRLHVSGNMHASPLVYARMDAPDKLAGLEAVRPMIGSDEVQATYPYFFRFMDGALGFSYRSGHSGDGEEFINRFDNAGWVRWTNRPIFAPTSEKKPVNAYHTNYVRGPDGFFHVAWVWRENYFVETNFNVNYAKSRDLKTWQNSAGDVIPLPITPRTAEVVDEIPERSGLLNNIRLGFDEAGRPVISYLKFDAKGATQLFHARLENGIWKTAPATQWTYRWDPRGGGTIKGEINFSGVKVSDGHLIEQVSQPEIGAKTLVYDDKSMKVAEALSPNVWSPSPAVRKVKAPNGAVPNVQVVRFENMAAHESKESHVVTWFSLPADNRDKPRNCDNAAVPCDFTSDLILHTDRRSP
;
A
#
# COMPACT_ATOMS: atom_id res chain seq x y z
N MET A 1 -29.56 -88.50 -14.25
CA MET A 1 -30.36 -88.49 -13.07
C MET A 1 -30.63 -87.06 -12.71
N GLU A 2 -31.83 -86.82 -12.78
CA GLU A 2 -32.80 -85.85 -12.25
C GLU A 2 -32.72 -84.37 -12.73
N THR A 3 -33.65 -84.19 -13.61
CA THR A 3 -34.33 -82.96 -13.98
C THR A 3 -35.11 -82.36 -12.81
N LYS A 4 -35.03 -81.02 -12.63
CA LYS A 4 -36.20 -80.29 -12.08
C LYS A 4 -36.28 -78.93 -12.72
N GLN A 5 -37.38 -78.75 -13.42
CA GLN A 5 -37.95 -77.50 -13.92
C GLN A 5 -38.29 -76.57 -12.79
N PHE A 6 -38.08 -75.27 -12.93
CA PHE A 6 -38.83 -74.28 -12.17
C PHE A 6 -39.35 -73.14 -13.04
N ALA A 7 -40.58 -72.88 -12.80
CA ALA A 7 -41.49 -72.01 -13.48
C ALA A 7 -41.14 -70.50 -13.38
N VAL A 8 -41.34 -69.84 -14.49
CA VAL A 8 -41.31 -68.38 -14.63
C VAL A 8 -42.57 -67.79 -13.99
N ARG A 9 -42.46 -66.95 -12.97
CA ARG A 9 -43.51 -66.01 -12.54
C ARG A 9 -43.14 -64.61 -12.98
N LEU A 10 -43.93 -64.07 -13.90
CA LEU A 10 -43.92 -62.71 -14.37
C LEU A 10 -44.55 -61.81 -13.31
N LEU A 11 -43.74 -60.94 -12.68
CA LEU A 11 -44.24 -59.87 -11.80
C LEU A 11 -44.22 -58.57 -12.60
N VAL A 12 -45.37 -58.06 -12.93
CA VAL A 12 -45.55 -56.72 -13.52
C VAL A 12 -45.44 -55.71 -12.35
N LEU A 13 -44.34 -54.98 -12.32
CA LEU A 13 -44.18 -53.82 -11.48
C LEU A 13 -44.57 -52.55 -12.24
N LEU A 14 -45.72 -51.98 -11.86
CA LEU A 14 -46.09 -50.61 -12.23
C LEU A 14 -45.12 -49.62 -11.60
N SER A 15 -44.28 -49.01 -12.38
CA SER A 15 -43.48 -47.86 -12.00
C SER A 15 -44.31 -46.59 -12.07
N VAL A 16 -44.68 -46.08 -10.88
CA VAL A 16 -45.19 -44.71 -10.72
C VAL A 16 -44.01 -43.77 -10.82
N ALA A 17 -43.87 -43.09 -11.94
CA ALA A 17 -42.91 -41.99 -12.09
C ALA A 17 -43.42 -40.77 -11.32
N ALA A 18 -42.87 -40.56 -10.11
CA ALA A 18 -43.00 -39.28 -9.43
C ALA A 18 -42.12 -38.25 -10.12
N ALA A 19 -42.72 -37.38 -10.91
CA ALA A 19 -42.05 -36.18 -11.42
C ALA A 19 -41.78 -35.24 -10.26
N SER A 20 -40.53 -35.28 -9.74
CA SER A 20 -40.01 -34.23 -8.89
C SER A 20 -39.71 -33.01 -9.79
N ALA A 21 -40.63 -32.06 -9.79
CA ALA A 21 -40.37 -30.74 -10.32
C ALA A 21 -39.31 -30.07 -9.43
N SER A 22 -38.05 -30.09 -9.86
CA SER A 22 -37.01 -29.24 -9.29
C SER A 22 -37.35 -27.80 -9.69
N TRP A 23 -37.91 -27.07 -8.77
CA TRP A 23 -37.92 -25.61 -8.83
C TRP A 23 -36.47 -25.15 -8.58
N ALA A 24 -35.66 -25.13 -9.66
CA ALA A 24 -34.51 -24.23 -9.71
C ALA A 24 -35.12 -22.83 -9.73
N ALA A 25 -35.10 -22.17 -8.59
CA ALA A 25 -35.33 -20.75 -8.56
C ALA A 25 -34.26 -20.12 -9.47
N GLU A 26 -34.62 -19.72 -10.67
CA GLU A 26 -33.90 -18.75 -11.45
C GLU A 26 -33.76 -17.54 -10.52
N ALA A 27 -32.53 -17.31 -10.00
CA ALA A 27 -32.17 -16.02 -9.41
C ALA A 27 -32.38 -15.00 -10.53
N THR A 28 -33.54 -14.34 -10.52
CA THR A 28 -33.76 -13.16 -11.33
C THR A 28 -32.57 -12.24 -11.08
N ASP A 29 -31.80 -11.95 -12.14
CA ASP A 29 -30.83 -10.86 -12.15
C ASP A 29 -31.58 -9.59 -11.75
N ALA A 30 -31.55 -9.30 -10.45
CA ALA A 30 -32.12 -8.07 -9.91
C ALA A 30 -31.31 -6.95 -10.59
N LYS A 31 -31.98 -6.21 -11.48
CA LYS A 31 -31.40 -5.11 -12.22
C LYS A 31 -30.78 -4.17 -11.17
N CYS A 32 -29.45 -4.10 -11.14
CA CYS A 32 -28.73 -3.30 -10.16
C CYS A 32 -29.25 -1.86 -10.20
N ALA A 33 -29.81 -1.36 -9.12
CA ALA A 33 -30.26 0.02 -9.01
C ALA A 33 -29.10 1.02 -9.11
N GLY A 34 -27.87 0.51 -8.91
CA GLY A 34 -26.63 1.30 -8.87
C GLY A 34 -26.46 2.03 -7.53
N MET A 35 -25.22 2.34 -7.21
CA MET A 35 -24.90 3.17 -6.04
C MET A 35 -25.22 4.64 -6.30
N SER A 36 -25.52 5.38 -5.22
CA SER A 36 -25.52 6.84 -5.28
C SER A 36 -24.13 7.34 -5.73
N PRO A 37 -24.06 8.38 -6.59
CA PRO A 37 -22.79 9.01 -6.96
C PRO A 37 -21.93 9.43 -5.76
N ASP A 38 -22.60 9.84 -4.67
CA ASP A 38 -21.98 10.17 -3.39
C ASP A 38 -22.69 9.38 -2.31
N LEU A 39 -21.94 8.48 -1.67
CA LEU A 39 -22.42 7.62 -0.60
C LEU A 39 -21.62 7.88 0.68
N THR A 40 -22.31 8.38 1.72
CA THR A 40 -21.69 8.47 3.04
C THR A 40 -21.56 7.07 3.66
N ILE A 41 -20.34 6.65 3.90
CA ILE A 41 -20.02 5.35 4.51
C ILE A 41 -20.13 5.43 6.03
N ASP A 42 -19.44 6.41 6.65
CA ASP A 42 -19.37 6.56 8.10
C ASP A 42 -18.85 7.96 8.49
N ARG A 43 -18.69 8.17 9.80
CA ARG A 43 -17.92 9.28 10.35
C ARG A 43 -16.56 8.78 10.81
N VAL A 44 -15.50 9.53 10.50
CA VAL A 44 -14.12 9.19 10.81
C VAL A 44 -13.47 10.24 11.69
N TRP A 45 -12.53 9.82 12.53
CA TRP A 45 -11.65 10.71 13.25
C TRP A 45 -10.66 11.36 12.28
N GLY A 46 -10.63 12.68 12.29
CA GLY A 46 -9.84 13.49 11.37
C GLY A 46 -8.89 14.48 12.04
N ALA A 47 -8.69 14.42 13.37
CA ALA A 47 -7.83 15.37 14.07
C ALA A 47 -6.32 15.22 13.72
N SER A 48 -5.91 14.12 13.10
CA SER A 48 -4.62 13.96 12.46
C SER A 48 -4.76 13.06 11.24
N ARG A 49 -3.94 13.30 10.22
CA ARG A 49 -3.96 12.51 8.99
C ARG A 49 -3.28 11.16 9.21
N VAL A 50 -4.06 10.09 9.13
CA VAL A 50 -3.57 8.72 9.07
C VAL A 50 -4.02 8.11 7.75
N LYS A 51 -3.19 7.26 7.15
CA LYS A 51 -3.51 6.62 5.87
C LYS A 51 -4.52 5.51 6.10
N PHE A 52 -5.66 5.59 5.44
CA PHE A 52 -6.64 4.53 5.27
C PHE A 52 -6.35 3.72 4.01
N ASP A 53 -7.08 2.63 3.81
CA ASP A 53 -6.96 1.82 2.60
C ASP A 53 -8.33 1.43 2.07
N ALA A 54 -8.42 1.19 0.76
CA ALA A 54 -9.61 0.69 0.12
C ALA A 54 -9.24 -0.24 -1.04
N LEU A 55 -10.09 -1.21 -1.29
CA LEU A 55 -9.98 -2.10 -2.44
C LEU A 55 -11.36 -2.59 -2.86
N GLU A 56 -11.46 -3.17 -4.04
CA GLU A 56 -12.73 -3.73 -4.52
C GLU A 56 -12.56 -5.12 -5.13
N ASP A 57 -13.64 -5.86 -5.11
CA ASP A 57 -13.83 -7.07 -5.92
C ASP A 57 -14.98 -6.87 -6.92
N LYS A 58 -15.51 -7.95 -7.46
CA LYS A 58 -16.63 -7.90 -8.41
C LYS A 58 -17.93 -7.36 -7.78
N LYS A 59 -18.15 -7.62 -6.48
CA LYS A 59 -19.41 -7.34 -5.78
C LYS A 59 -19.33 -6.16 -4.82
N PHE A 60 -18.19 -5.98 -4.16
CA PHE A 60 -18.05 -5.09 -3.02
C PHE A 60 -16.88 -4.13 -3.17
N ILE A 61 -17.00 -2.98 -2.53
CA ILE A 61 -15.90 -2.08 -2.19
C ILE A 61 -15.68 -2.21 -0.69
N TYR A 62 -14.44 -2.43 -0.28
CA TYR A 62 -14.02 -2.49 1.11
C TYR A 62 -13.20 -1.25 1.44
N VAL A 63 -13.53 -0.60 2.56
CA VAL A 63 -12.81 0.59 3.04
C VAL A 63 -12.44 0.38 4.50
N SER A 64 -11.17 0.56 4.83
CA SER A 64 -10.69 0.55 6.22
C SER A 64 -10.39 1.97 6.69
N TYR A 65 -10.72 2.28 7.94
CA TYR A 65 -10.60 3.62 8.51
C TYR A 65 -10.59 3.56 10.04
N TYR A 66 -10.29 4.69 10.70
CA TYR A 66 -10.58 4.89 12.11
C TYR A 66 -11.90 5.64 12.24
N ASP A 67 -12.90 5.00 12.84
CA ASP A 67 -14.21 5.63 13.04
C ASP A 67 -14.14 6.82 14.03
N ALA A 68 -15.26 7.50 14.27
CA ALA A 68 -15.32 8.66 15.15
C ALA A 68 -14.82 8.38 16.58
N ASP A 69 -14.96 7.11 17.04
CA ASP A 69 -14.47 6.64 18.33
C ASP A 69 -13.04 6.09 18.26
N ARG A 70 -12.39 6.21 17.08
CA ARG A 70 -11.01 5.79 16.78
C ARG A 70 -10.80 4.26 16.74
N TRP A 71 -11.87 3.45 16.61
CA TRP A 71 -11.71 2.04 16.33
C TRP A 71 -11.28 1.81 14.88
N LEU A 72 -10.36 0.88 14.69
CA LEU A 72 -10.09 0.35 13.36
C LEU A 72 -11.36 -0.32 12.87
N SER A 73 -11.94 0.22 11.82
CA SER A 73 -13.22 -0.21 11.26
C SER A 73 -13.09 -0.57 9.80
N VAL A 74 -13.93 -1.48 9.35
CA VAL A 74 -14.03 -1.90 7.95
C VAL A 74 -15.48 -1.76 7.51
N ALA A 75 -15.68 -1.05 6.41
CA ALA A 75 -16.94 -1.02 5.68
C ALA A 75 -16.87 -1.90 4.44
N GLN A 76 -17.97 -2.58 4.14
CA GLN A 76 -18.23 -3.34 2.93
C GLN A 76 -19.43 -2.70 2.23
N VAL A 77 -19.22 -2.15 1.05
CA VAL A 77 -20.25 -1.48 0.25
C VAL A 77 -20.64 -2.38 -0.92
N ASN A 78 -21.89 -2.74 -1.00
CA ASN A 78 -22.42 -3.52 -2.13
C ASN A 78 -22.52 -2.63 -3.38
N LYS A 79 -21.80 -2.97 -4.45
CA LYS A 79 -21.73 -2.18 -5.69
C LYS A 79 -23.06 -2.13 -6.45
N CYS A 80 -23.92 -3.10 -6.24
CA CYS A 80 -25.24 -3.18 -6.89
C CYS A 80 -26.30 -2.35 -6.16
N THR A 81 -26.34 -2.43 -4.82
CA THR A 81 -27.41 -1.82 -4.02
C THR A 81 -26.99 -0.54 -3.31
N GLY A 82 -25.68 -0.32 -3.09
CA GLY A 82 -25.16 0.75 -2.25
C GLY A 82 -25.32 0.47 -0.76
N GLU A 83 -25.77 -0.73 -0.37
CA GLU A 83 -25.88 -1.10 1.04
C GLU A 83 -24.49 -1.16 1.69
N VAL A 84 -24.40 -0.60 2.91
CA VAL A 84 -23.16 -0.51 3.70
C VAL A 84 -23.27 -1.38 4.94
N ALA A 85 -22.45 -2.43 5.03
CA ALA A 85 -22.21 -3.18 6.24
C ALA A 85 -20.90 -2.73 6.88
N LYS A 86 -20.82 -2.71 8.21
CA LYS A 86 -19.63 -2.26 8.95
C LYS A 86 -19.30 -3.19 10.10
N THR A 87 -18.01 -3.31 10.42
CA THR A 87 -17.52 -3.99 11.62
C THR A 87 -16.32 -3.27 12.22
N ARG A 88 -16.12 -3.38 13.52
CA ARG A 88 -14.94 -2.90 14.26
C ARG A 88 -13.99 -4.07 14.49
N VAL A 89 -12.72 -3.88 14.19
CA VAL A 89 -11.64 -4.76 14.62
C VAL A 89 -11.31 -4.43 16.08
N ALA A 90 -10.96 -5.42 16.90
CA ALA A 90 -10.62 -5.23 18.32
C ALA A 90 -9.28 -4.46 18.48
N SER A 91 -9.18 -3.28 17.87
CA SER A 91 -8.01 -2.42 17.89
C SER A 91 -8.43 -0.95 17.83
N ARG A 92 -8.10 -0.19 18.87
CA ARG A 92 -8.43 1.24 18.97
C ARG A 92 -7.17 2.07 18.83
N PHE A 93 -7.17 3.06 17.93
CA PHE A 93 -6.07 3.98 17.75
C PHE A 93 -6.00 4.99 18.91
N GLY A 94 -5.06 4.77 19.83
CA GLY A 94 -4.90 5.60 21.03
C GLY A 94 -3.98 6.82 20.84
N GLY A 95 -3.17 6.83 19.76
CA GLY A 95 -2.09 7.79 19.55
C GLY A 95 -2.40 8.93 18.58
N TRP A 96 -1.34 9.55 18.11
CA TRP A 96 -1.31 10.63 17.12
C TRP A 96 -0.36 10.32 15.96
N ASP A 97 0.24 9.15 16.00
CA ASP A 97 1.30 8.72 15.12
C ASP A 97 0.72 8.31 13.75
N ALA A 98 1.09 9.06 12.71
CA ALA A 98 0.65 8.84 11.35
C ALA A 98 1.16 7.53 10.72
N HIS A 99 2.14 6.84 11.35
CA HIS A 99 2.61 5.54 10.90
C HIS A 99 1.59 4.41 11.15
N ASN A 100 0.56 4.65 11.96
CA ASN A 100 -0.51 3.68 12.23
C ASN A 100 -1.47 3.52 11.02
N SER A 101 -0.91 3.44 9.82
CA SER A 101 -1.66 3.21 8.58
C SER A 101 -2.37 1.86 8.60
N ILE A 102 -3.47 1.76 7.85
CA ILE A 102 -4.22 0.52 7.67
C ILE A 102 -3.99 0.02 6.25
N VAL A 103 -3.91 -1.29 6.07
CA VAL A 103 -3.76 -1.96 4.77
C VAL A 103 -4.75 -3.11 4.64
N LEU A 104 -5.25 -3.30 3.43
CA LEU A 104 -6.22 -4.32 3.05
C LEU A 104 -5.68 -5.24 1.97
N ALA A 105 -6.13 -6.48 1.95
CA ALA A 105 -5.94 -7.38 0.82
C ALA A 105 -7.05 -8.44 0.77
N LEU A 106 -7.35 -8.94 -0.43
CA LEU A 106 -8.17 -10.15 -0.61
C LEU A 106 -7.26 -11.35 -0.82
N ASP A 107 -7.57 -12.51 -0.28
CA ASP A 107 -6.88 -13.75 -0.63
C ASP A 107 -7.46 -14.38 -1.91
N LYS A 108 -6.93 -15.54 -2.33
CA LYS A 108 -7.45 -16.28 -3.51
C LYS A 108 -8.89 -16.78 -3.34
N SER A 109 -9.36 -16.89 -2.10
CA SER A 109 -10.73 -17.27 -1.76
C SER A 109 -11.64 -16.07 -1.54
N ASN A 110 -11.19 -14.87 -1.92
CA ASN A 110 -11.93 -13.61 -1.77
C ASN A 110 -12.27 -13.26 -0.33
N ARG A 111 -11.46 -13.69 0.66
CA ARG A 111 -11.59 -13.26 2.05
C ARG A 111 -10.72 -12.04 2.28
N LEU A 112 -11.29 -11.03 2.94
CA LEU A 112 -10.58 -9.81 3.26
C LEU A 112 -9.64 -10.02 4.45
N HIS A 113 -8.42 -9.54 4.31
CA HIS A 113 -7.40 -9.39 5.34
C HIS A 113 -7.22 -7.91 5.65
N VAL A 114 -7.09 -7.58 6.92
CA VAL A 114 -6.80 -6.22 7.39
C VAL A 114 -5.66 -6.25 8.39
N SER A 115 -4.75 -5.28 8.29
CA SER A 115 -3.68 -5.04 9.25
C SER A 115 -3.42 -3.54 9.40
N GLY A 116 -3.08 -3.07 10.59
CA GLY A 116 -2.81 -1.66 10.84
C GLY A 116 -2.83 -1.33 12.33
N ASN A 117 -2.78 -0.03 12.66
CA ASN A 117 -2.76 0.46 14.04
C ASN A 117 -1.57 -0.08 14.85
N MET A 118 -0.39 -0.05 14.25
CA MET A 118 0.84 -0.51 14.90
C MET A 118 2.06 0.27 14.44
N HIS A 119 2.89 0.65 15.41
CA HIS A 119 4.21 1.23 15.22
C HIS A 119 5.11 0.83 16.38
N ALA A 120 6.01 -0.12 16.15
CA ALA A 120 6.80 -0.81 17.18
C ALA A 120 5.92 -1.34 18.32
N SER A 121 4.77 -1.89 17.99
CA SER A 121 3.76 -2.43 18.91
C SER A 121 3.24 -3.77 18.38
N PRO A 122 2.47 -4.54 19.17
CA PRO A 122 1.98 -5.84 18.73
C PRO A 122 1.26 -5.80 17.39
N LEU A 123 1.47 -6.82 16.57
CA LEU A 123 0.80 -6.98 15.29
C LEU A 123 -0.71 -6.98 15.46
N VAL A 124 -1.37 -6.09 14.73
CA VAL A 124 -2.83 -6.07 14.60
C VAL A 124 -3.17 -6.64 13.23
N TYR A 125 -3.78 -7.81 13.23
CA TYR A 125 -4.23 -8.49 12.04
C TYR A 125 -5.56 -9.17 12.28
N ALA A 126 -6.48 -9.05 11.32
CA ALA A 126 -7.75 -9.76 11.30
C ALA A 126 -8.09 -10.22 9.87
N ARG A 127 -8.99 -11.20 9.75
CA ARG A 127 -9.40 -11.77 8.47
C ARG A 127 -10.83 -12.23 8.51
N MET A 128 -11.58 -12.07 7.43
CA MET A 128 -12.87 -12.69 7.23
C MET A 128 -12.78 -14.22 7.38
N ASP A 129 -13.77 -14.82 8.04
CA ASP A 129 -13.88 -16.29 8.13
C ASP A 129 -14.36 -16.92 6.82
N ALA A 130 -15.23 -16.21 6.09
CA ALA A 130 -15.75 -16.63 4.80
C ALA A 130 -15.82 -15.43 3.82
N PRO A 131 -15.77 -15.66 2.49
CA PRO A 131 -15.91 -14.57 1.51
C PRO A 131 -17.27 -13.85 1.66
N ASP A 132 -17.30 -12.59 1.27
CA ASP A 132 -18.49 -11.74 1.24
C ASP A 132 -19.14 -11.46 2.63
N LYS A 133 -18.52 -11.88 3.74
CA LYS A 133 -19.04 -11.71 5.11
C LYS A 133 -17.99 -11.07 6.00
N LEU A 134 -18.33 -9.96 6.66
CA LEU A 134 -17.42 -9.26 7.59
C LEU A 134 -17.10 -10.06 8.86
N ALA A 135 -17.84 -11.13 9.17
CA ALA A 135 -17.58 -12.00 10.32
C ALA A 135 -16.14 -12.52 10.35
N GLY A 136 -15.53 -12.52 11.52
CA GLY A 136 -14.13 -12.87 11.76
C GLY A 136 -13.17 -11.68 11.78
N LEU A 137 -13.59 -10.50 11.30
CA LEU A 137 -12.77 -9.27 11.36
C LEU A 137 -12.77 -8.64 12.77
N GLU A 138 -13.70 -8.99 13.63
CA GLU A 138 -13.81 -8.42 14.98
C GLU A 138 -12.63 -8.82 15.87
N ALA A 139 -12.04 -9.99 15.62
CA ALA A 139 -11.00 -10.56 16.45
C ALA A 139 -9.61 -10.38 15.86
N VAL A 140 -8.71 -9.76 16.61
CA VAL A 140 -7.27 -9.75 16.29
C VAL A 140 -6.68 -11.15 16.53
N ARG A 141 -5.87 -11.61 15.61
CA ARG A 141 -5.20 -12.92 15.66
C ARG A 141 -3.75 -12.82 15.20
N PRO A 142 -2.85 -13.70 15.66
CA PRO A 142 -1.49 -13.75 15.17
C PRO A 142 -1.46 -14.26 13.71
N MET A 143 -0.39 -13.93 12.99
CA MET A 143 -0.05 -14.58 11.72
C MET A 143 0.82 -15.81 11.94
N ILE A 144 2.00 -15.64 12.53
CA ILE A 144 2.98 -16.69 12.82
C ILE A 144 3.09 -16.95 14.32
N GLY A 145 2.89 -15.91 15.14
CA GLY A 145 3.04 -15.97 16.61
C GLY A 145 4.48 -15.71 17.10
N SER A 146 5.41 -15.40 16.20
CA SER A 146 6.78 -14.99 16.54
C SER A 146 7.14 -13.71 15.77
N ASP A 147 8.01 -12.88 16.37
CA ASP A 147 8.50 -11.60 15.81
C ASP A 147 7.39 -10.56 15.56
N GLU A 148 6.24 -10.72 16.23
CA GLU A 148 5.03 -9.92 16.04
C GLU A 148 4.74 -8.94 17.20
N VAL A 149 5.66 -8.82 18.18
CA VAL A 149 5.44 -7.97 19.36
C VAL A 149 5.79 -6.49 19.13
N GLN A 150 6.56 -6.18 18.10
CA GLN A 150 7.03 -4.83 17.74
C GLN A 150 6.91 -4.57 16.24
N ALA A 151 5.72 -4.80 15.68
CA ALA A 151 5.46 -4.66 14.25
C ALA A 151 5.28 -3.21 13.81
N THR A 152 5.76 -2.89 12.59
CA THR A 152 5.59 -1.60 11.92
C THR A 152 5.54 -1.81 10.41
N TYR A 153 4.95 -0.87 9.67
CA TYR A 153 4.90 -0.85 8.20
C TYR A 153 4.27 -2.09 7.57
N PRO A 154 3.03 -2.43 7.95
CA PRO A 154 2.33 -3.56 7.33
C PRO A 154 2.17 -3.32 5.83
N TYR A 155 2.46 -4.34 5.03
CA TYR A 155 2.32 -4.26 3.60
C TYR A 155 1.90 -5.61 3.01
N PHE A 156 0.73 -5.66 2.36
CA PHE A 156 0.30 -6.82 1.58
C PHE A 156 0.79 -6.72 0.14
N PHE A 157 1.18 -7.85 -0.43
CA PHE A 157 1.58 -7.96 -1.83
C PHE A 157 1.20 -9.32 -2.42
N ARG A 158 1.43 -9.53 -3.71
CA ARG A 158 1.22 -10.81 -4.38
C ARG A 158 2.53 -11.43 -4.80
N PHE A 159 2.72 -12.69 -4.44
CA PHE A 159 3.75 -13.53 -5.03
C PHE A 159 3.48 -13.77 -6.52
N MET A 160 4.48 -14.27 -7.28
CA MET A 160 4.34 -14.52 -8.70
C MET A 160 3.24 -15.54 -9.03
N ASP A 161 2.97 -16.48 -8.15
CA ASP A 161 1.89 -17.46 -8.26
C ASP A 161 0.54 -16.94 -7.74
N GLY A 162 0.44 -15.66 -7.40
CA GLY A 162 -0.75 -14.99 -6.91
C GLY A 162 -1.08 -15.26 -5.44
N ALA A 163 -0.26 -16.00 -4.68
CA ALA A 163 -0.46 -16.14 -3.24
C ALA A 163 -0.29 -14.79 -2.55
N LEU A 164 -1.01 -14.57 -1.44
CA LEU A 164 -0.89 -13.34 -0.67
C LEU A 164 0.40 -13.36 0.16
N GLY A 165 1.16 -12.29 0.07
CA GLY A 165 2.32 -12.01 0.88
C GLY A 165 2.04 -10.89 1.87
N PHE A 166 2.76 -10.89 2.98
CA PHE A 166 2.74 -9.83 3.98
C PHE A 166 4.16 -9.54 4.46
N SER A 167 4.52 -8.29 4.47
CA SER A 167 5.81 -7.82 4.93
C SER A 167 5.62 -6.80 6.04
N TYR A 168 6.51 -6.82 7.01
CA TYR A 168 6.53 -5.89 8.13
C TYR A 168 7.92 -5.84 8.76
N ARG A 169 8.23 -4.71 9.39
CA ARG A 169 9.41 -4.56 10.24
C ARG A 169 9.07 -5.01 11.66
N SER A 170 9.88 -5.90 12.24
CA SER A 170 9.92 -6.20 13.67
C SER A 170 11.06 -5.41 14.32
N GLY A 171 10.77 -4.67 15.40
CA GLY A 171 11.73 -3.81 16.09
C GLY A 171 11.48 -2.32 15.89
N HIS A 172 12.49 -1.52 16.27
CA HIS A 172 12.41 -0.06 16.30
C HIS A 172 13.13 0.63 15.15
N SER A 173 12.97 1.93 15.04
CA SER A 173 13.72 2.76 14.11
C SER A 173 15.22 2.73 14.49
N GLY A 174 16.07 2.36 13.52
CA GLY A 174 17.50 2.16 13.72
C GLY A 174 17.89 0.75 14.22
N ASP A 175 16.92 -0.09 14.59
CA ASP A 175 17.14 -1.46 15.05
C ASP A 175 15.93 -2.33 14.74
N GLY A 176 15.78 -2.71 13.47
CA GLY A 176 14.64 -3.49 13.03
C GLY A 176 14.97 -4.50 11.94
N GLU A 177 14.24 -5.58 11.95
CA GLU A 177 14.32 -6.69 11.02
C GLU A 177 13.11 -6.72 10.11
N GLU A 178 13.29 -6.96 8.82
CA GLU A 178 12.21 -7.09 7.86
C GLU A 178 11.88 -8.55 7.62
N PHE A 179 10.60 -8.90 7.82
CA PHE A 179 10.09 -10.24 7.62
C PHE A 179 9.05 -10.31 6.50
N ILE A 180 9.02 -11.44 5.82
CA ILE A 180 8.00 -11.79 4.85
C ILE A 180 7.27 -13.04 5.32
N ASN A 181 5.94 -12.96 5.37
CA ASN A 181 5.03 -14.08 5.55
C ASN A 181 4.28 -14.35 4.24
N ARG A 182 3.97 -15.61 4.00
CA ARG A 182 3.16 -16.06 2.86
C ARG A 182 1.90 -16.72 3.37
N PHE A 183 0.78 -16.36 2.80
CA PHE A 183 -0.49 -17.00 3.08
C PHE A 183 -0.70 -18.18 2.12
N ASP A 184 -0.83 -19.35 2.67
CA ASP A 184 -1.31 -20.53 1.97
C ASP A 184 -2.79 -20.80 2.33
N ASN A 185 -3.38 -21.87 1.81
CA ASN A 185 -4.79 -22.17 2.08
C ASN A 185 -5.09 -22.49 3.55
N ALA A 186 -4.09 -22.86 4.32
CA ALA A 186 -4.21 -23.22 5.75
C ALA A 186 -3.97 -22.03 6.69
N GLY A 187 -3.08 -21.10 6.30
CA GLY A 187 -2.73 -19.97 7.15
C GLY A 187 -1.49 -19.24 6.69
N TRP A 188 -0.90 -18.45 7.58
CA TRP A 188 0.34 -17.77 7.35
C TRP A 188 1.53 -18.66 7.68
N VAL A 189 2.55 -18.62 6.86
CA VAL A 189 3.84 -19.27 7.09
C VAL A 189 4.98 -18.26 6.92
N ARG A 190 6.00 -18.35 7.74
CA ARG A 190 7.24 -17.57 7.58
C ARG A 190 7.89 -17.97 6.26
N TRP A 191 8.12 -16.98 5.37
CA TRP A 191 8.61 -17.29 4.02
C TRP A 191 10.10 -17.61 3.97
N THR A 192 10.90 -16.96 4.82
CA THR A 192 12.33 -17.17 4.95
C THR A 192 12.72 -17.51 6.38
N ASN A 193 13.76 -18.31 6.57
CA ASN A 193 14.26 -18.66 7.91
C ASN A 193 15.04 -17.51 8.59
N ARG A 194 15.32 -16.46 7.84
CA ARG A 194 16.03 -15.26 8.29
C ARG A 194 15.27 -14.03 7.81
N PRO A 195 15.42 -12.87 8.49
CA PRO A 195 14.87 -11.63 7.98
C PRO A 195 15.52 -11.26 6.63
N ILE A 196 14.82 -10.47 5.83
CA ILE A 196 15.37 -9.95 4.57
C ILE A 196 16.45 -8.91 4.87
N PHE A 197 16.12 -7.96 5.74
CA PHE A 197 17.06 -6.96 6.26
C PHE A 197 17.16 -7.12 7.77
N ALA A 198 18.37 -6.99 8.30
CA ALA A 198 18.61 -6.99 9.74
C ALA A 198 19.67 -5.97 10.12
N PRO A 199 19.64 -5.45 11.35
CA PRO A 199 20.72 -4.64 11.88
C PRO A 199 22.01 -5.45 11.89
N THR A 200 23.14 -4.77 11.64
CA THR A 200 24.43 -5.46 11.71
C THR A 200 24.88 -5.54 13.17
N SER A 201 25.62 -6.60 13.50
CA SER A 201 26.33 -6.73 14.78
C SER A 201 27.57 -5.83 14.87
N GLU A 202 27.95 -5.12 13.80
CA GLU A 202 29.16 -4.33 13.71
C GLU A 202 28.91 -2.89 14.18
N LYS A 203 29.39 -2.56 15.36
CA LYS A 203 29.52 -1.21 15.96
C LYS A 203 28.24 -0.36 16.15
N LYS A 204 27.28 -0.37 15.20
CA LYS A 204 26.00 0.37 15.32
C LYS A 204 24.90 -0.38 14.59
N PRO A 205 23.76 -0.64 15.22
CA PRO A 205 22.61 -1.17 14.52
C PRO A 205 22.08 -0.15 13.49
N VAL A 206 21.53 -0.65 12.37
CA VAL A 206 20.93 0.17 11.32
C VAL A 206 19.61 -0.44 10.86
N ASN A 207 18.78 0.36 10.26
CA ASN A 207 17.50 -0.06 9.68
C ASN A 207 17.51 0.12 8.18
N ALA A 208 16.99 -0.84 7.43
CA ALA A 208 16.62 -0.64 6.06
C ALA A 208 15.25 0.04 5.98
N TYR A 209 15.15 1.13 5.23
CA TYR A 209 13.88 1.75 4.86
C TYR A 209 13.69 1.54 3.35
N HIS A 210 12.91 0.52 3.01
CA HIS A 210 12.80 0.04 1.65
C HIS A 210 11.52 0.49 0.95
N THR A 211 11.56 0.46 -0.39
CA THR A 211 10.37 0.57 -1.24
C THR A 211 9.51 -0.69 -1.09
N ASN A 212 8.28 -0.65 -1.57
CA ASN A 212 7.55 -1.89 -1.79
C ASN A 212 8.35 -2.81 -2.73
N TYR A 213 8.09 -4.12 -2.67
CA TYR A 213 8.60 -5.09 -3.64
C TYR A 213 7.90 -4.86 -4.98
N VAL A 214 8.58 -4.22 -5.93
CA VAL A 214 8.01 -3.86 -7.23
C VAL A 214 8.29 -4.95 -8.24
N ARG A 215 7.24 -5.45 -8.87
CA ARG A 215 7.36 -6.46 -9.91
C ARG A 215 7.86 -5.82 -11.21
N GLY A 216 9.03 -6.24 -11.66
CA GLY A 216 9.63 -5.78 -12.90
C GLY A 216 9.13 -6.54 -14.12
N PRO A 217 9.31 -5.98 -15.33
CA PRO A 217 8.98 -6.64 -16.59
C PRO A 217 9.85 -7.87 -16.87
N ASP A 218 11.00 -7.98 -16.22
CA ASP A 218 11.92 -9.13 -16.28
C ASP A 218 11.49 -10.32 -15.41
N GLY A 219 10.35 -10.19 -14.72
CA GLY A 219 9.80 -11.23 -13.84
C GLY A 219 10.51 -11.36 -12.50
N PHE A 220 11.26 -10.35 -12.07
CA PHE A 220 11.79 -10.23 -10.71
C PHE A 220 10.93 -9.29 -9.86
N PHE A 221 11.01 -9.47 -8.56
CA PHE A 221 10.74 -8.43 -7.60
C PHE A 221 11.99 -7.60 -7.40
N HIS A 222 11.85 -6.29 -7.46
CA HIS A 222 12.91 -5.33 -7.24
C HIS A 222 12.62 -4.55 -5.96
N VAL A 223 13.66 -4.22 -5.22
CA VAL A 223 13.59 -3.41 -4.02
C VAL A 223 14.77 -2.46 -3.97
N ALA A 224 14.50 -1.23 -3.56
CA ALA A 224 15.53 -0.24 -3.25
C ALA A 224 15.32 0.25 -1.81
N TRP A 225 16.40 0.62 -1.13
CA TRP A 225 16.33 1.12 0.25
C TRP A 225 17.44 2.09 0.56
N VAL A 226 17.21 2.85 1.65
CA VAL A 226 18.23 3.59 2.35
C VAL A 226 18.47 2.96 3.70
N TRP A 227 19.70 3.04 4.20
CA TRP A 227 20.00 2.69 5.58
C TRP A 227 19.80 3.89 6.49
N ARG A 228 19.45 3.65 7.76
CA ARG A 228 19.32 4.67 8.79
C ARG A 228 19.89 4.16 10.12
N GLU A 229 20.76 4.96 10.77
CA GLU A 229 21.40 4.56 12.02
C GLU A 229 20.47 4.60 13.24
N ASN A 230 19.54 5.57 13.29
CA ASN A 230 18.68 5.78 14.45
C ASN A 230 17.35 6.41 14.06
N TYR A 231 16.58 6.95 14.99
CA TYR A 231 15.28 7.53 14.70
C TYR A 231 15.32 8.91 14.01
N PHE A 232 16.49 9.55 13.89
CA PHE A 232 16.64 10.83 13.21
C PHE A 232 16.77 10.64 11.70
N VAL A 233 15.93 11.33 10.93
CA VAL A 233 15.89 11.16 9.47
C VAL A 233 17.17 11.59 8.75
N GLU A 234 17.91 12.55 9.31
CA GLU A 234 19.19 13.00 8.77
C GLU A 234 20.32 11.95 8.87
N THR A 235 20.09 10.83 9.57
CA THR A 235 21.02 9.69 9.60
C THR A 235 20.77 8.67 8.49
N ASN A 236 19.93 9.00 7.51
CA ASN A 236 19.82 8.20 6.30
C ASN A 236 21.12 8.28 5.49
N PHE A 237 21.56 7.14 4.96
CA PHE A 237 22.73 7.04 4.10
C PHE A 237 22.57 5.97 3.03
N ASN A 238 23.28 6.09 1.95
CA ASN A 238 23.34 5.23 0.78
C ASN A 238 21.96 4.87 0.19
N VAL A 239 21.90 4.82 -1.13
CA VAL A 239 20.82 4.17 -1.88
C VAL A 239 21.31 2.80 -2.30
N ASN A 240 20.51 1.79 -2.05
CA ASN A 240 20.87 0.38 -2.26
C ASN A 240 19.79 -0.32 -3.10
N TYR A 241 20.15 -1.48 -3.66
CA TYR A 241 19.26 -2.25 -4.52
C TYR A 241 19.46 -3.75 -4.38
N ALA A 242 18.39 -4.50 -4.58
CA ALA A 242 18.41 -5.94 -4.79
C ALA A 242 17.18 -6.38 -5.61
N LYS A 243 17.27 -7.58 -6.20
CA LYS A 243 16.16 -8.23 -6.91
C LYS A 243 16.04 -9.70 -6.52
N SER A 244 14.84 -10.25 -6.66
CA SER A 244 14.55 -11.66 -6.35
C SER A 244 13.40 -12.18 -7.19
N ARG A 245 13.45 -13.44 -7.65
CA ARG A 245 12.31 -14.09 -8.31
C ARG A 245 11.29 -14.65 -7.32
N ASP A 246 11.76 -15.03 -6.15
CA ASP A 246 10.99 -15.82 -5.17
C ASP A 246 10.90 -15.17 -3.78
N LEU A 247 11.55 -14.01 -3.58
CA LEU A 247 11.70 -13.32 -2.29
C LEU A 247 12.43 -14.17 -1.21
N LYS A 248 13.14 -15.23 -1.63
CA LYS A 248 14.03 -16.06 -0.79
C LYS A 248 15.48 -15.89 -1.17
N THR A 249 15.75 -15.95 -2.48
CA THR A 249 17.09 -15.82 -3.06
C THR A 249 17.21 -14.41 -3.62
N TRP A 250 18.04 -13.61 -3.00
CA TRP A 250 18.26 -12.22 -3.38
C TRP A 250 19.55 -12.08 -4.19
N GLN A 251 19.54 -11.18 -5.15
CA GLN A 251 20.63 -10.93 -6.07
C GLN A 251 20.88 -9.43 -6.21
N ASN A 252 22.12 -9.05 -6.47
CA ASN A 252 22.48 -7.73 -6.93
C ASN A 252 22.05 -7.49 -8.40
N SER A 253 22.33 -6.34 -8.95
CA SER A 253 22.00 -6.02 -10.35
C SER A 253 22.71 -6.93 -11.36
N ALA A 254 23.93 -7.39 -11.05
CA ALA A 254 24.72 -8.30 -11.89
C ALA A 254 24.22 -9.76 -11.83
N GLY A 255 23.39 -10.12 -10.85
CA GLY A 255 22.86 -11.46 -10.66
C GLY A 255 23.62 -12.29 -9.61
N ASP A 256 24.60 -11.71 -8.92
CA ASP A 256 25.30 -12.38 -7.83
C ASP A 256 24.40 -12.50 -6.60
N VAL A 257 24.44 -13.63 -5.92
CA VAL A 257 23.60 -13.91 -4.74
C VAL A 257 24.07 -13.06 -3.55
N ILE A 258 23.11 -12.37 -2.93
CA ILE A 258 23.30 -11.65 -1.68
C ILE A 258 22.79 -12.53 -0.53
N PRO A 259 23.63 -12.87 0.47
CA PRO A 259 23.20 -13.68 1.60
C PRO A 259 22.19 -12.94 2.49
N LEU A 260 21.23 -13.68 3.06
CA LEU A 260 20.32 -13.18 4.06
C LEU A 260 20.90 -13.30 5.48
N PRO A 261 20.66 -12.33 6.37
CA PRO A 261 20.04 -11.05 6.10
C PRO A 261 20.95 -10.13 5.27
N ILE A 262 20.34 -9.29 4.45
CA ILE A 262 21.06 -8.22 3.75
C ILE A 262 21.48 -7.17 4.78
N THR A 263 22.75 -6.78 4.76
CA THR A 263 23.37 -5.83 5.68
C THR A 263 24.10 -4.73 4.90
N PRO A 264 24.51 -3.61 5.49
CA PRO A 264 25.30 -2.59 4.80
C PRO A 264 26.58 -3.12 4.14
N ARG A 265 27.15 -4.22 4.66
CA ARG A 265 28.36 -4.83 4.11
C ARG A 265 28.09 -5.70 2.88
N THR A 266 26.91 -6.29 2.79
CA THR A 266 26.56 -7.24 1.71
C THR A 266 25.65 -6.62 0.64
N ALA A 267 25.08 -5.45 0.93
CA ALA A 267 24.20 -4.72 0.03
C ALA A 267 24.96 -4.20 -1.20
N GLU A 268 24.28 -4.19 -2.36
CA GLU A 268 24.74 -3.42 -3.51
C GLU A 268 24.45 -1.93 -3.26
N VAL A 269 25.48 -1.10 -3.27
CA VAL A 269 25.37 0.35 -3.18
C VAL A 269 25.18 0.92 -4.58
N VAL A 270 24.07 1.60 -4.80
CA VAL A 270 23.71 2.28 -6.06
C VAL A 270 24.30 3.69 -6.11
N ASP A 271 24.20 4.40 -5.01
CA ASP A 271 24.76 5.74 -4.82
C ASP A 271 25.27 5.87 -3.38
N GLU A 272 26.56 6.13 -3.23
CA GLU A 272 27.18 6.34 -1.93
C GLU A 272 26.88 7.76 -1.45
N ILE A 273 26.03 7.86 -0.43
CA ILE A 273 25.53 9.12 0.09
C ILE A 273 25.77 9.15 1.61
N PRO A 274 26.57 10.07 2.12
CA PRO A 274 26.78 10.20 3.56
C PRO A 274 25.51 10.74 4.25
N GLU A 275 25.45 10.54 5.56
CA GLU A 275 24.43 11.16 6.41
C GLU A 275 24.40 12.69 6.22
N ARG A 276 23.25 13.29 6.53
CA ARG A 276 23.02 14.75 6.44
C ARG A 276 23.14 15.35 5.04
N SER A 277 23.02 14.53 4.04
CA SER A 277 23.04 14.94 2.61
C SER A 277 21.64 15.22 2.03
N GLY A 278 20.60 15.35 2.85
CA GLY A 278 19.22 15.56 2.39
C GLY A 278 18.52 14.28 1.92
N LEU A 279 19.16 13.12 2.07
CA LEU A 279 18.55 11.83 1.73
C LEU A 279 17.44 11.47 2.70
N LEU A 280 16.26 11.13 2.16
CA LEU A 280 15.13 10.64 2.92
C LEU A 280 14.78 9.20 2.54
N ASN A 281 14.01 8.55 3.43
CA ASN A 281 13.44 7.22 3.18
C ASN A 281 12.16 7.25 2.31
N ASN A 282 12.00 8.28 1.50
CA ASN A 282 10.88 8.42 0.55
C ASN A 282 11.28 8.04 -0.88
N ILE A 283 12.35 7.28 -1.05
CA ILE A 283 12.82 6.83 -2.36
C ILE A 283 11.72 6.04 -3.11
N ARG A 284 11.80 6.06 -4.44
CA ARG A 284 10.85 5.37 -5.33
C ARG A 284 11.60 4.52 -6.33
N LEU A 285 11.00 3.40 -6.68
CA LEU A 285 11.49 2.50 -7.72
C LEU A 285 10.45 2.39 -8.83
N GLY A 286 10.86 2.60 -10.06
CA GLY A 286 10.08 2.45 -11.27
C GLY A 286 10.90 1.81 -12.37
N PHE A 287 10.34 1.78 -13.58
CA PHE A 287 11.00 1.22 -14.76
C PHE A 287 10.83 2.18 -15.93
N ASP A 288 11.86 2.27 -16.78
CA ASP A 288 11.75 2.97 -18.06
C ASP A 288 11.15 2.05 -19.15
N GLU A 289 11.03 2.58 -20.37
CA GLU A 289 10.43 1.87 -21.50
C GLU A 289 11.20 0.58 -21.88
N ALA A 290 12.51 0.56 -21.66
CA ALA A 290 13.35 -0.63 -21.88
C ALA A 290 13.28 -1.64 -20.72
N GLY A 291 12.46 -1.37 -19.68
CA GLY A 291 12.33 -2.21 -18.48
C GLY A 291 13.51 -2.11 -17.52
N ARG A 292 14.36 -1.10 -17.65
CA ARG A 292 15.49 -0.88 -16.75
C ARG A 292 15.01 -0.25 -15.46
N PRO A 293 15.44 -0.74 -14.28
CA PRO A 293 15.06 -0.13 -13.01
C PRO A 293 15.64 1.29 -12.90
N VAL A 294 14.78 2.19 -12.40
CA VAL A 294 15.11 3.59 -12.10
C VAL A 294 14.72 3.89 -10.67
N ILE A 295 15.67 4.34 -9.87
CA ILE A 295 15.45 4.75 -8.48
C ILE A 295 15.45 6.27 -8.43
N SER A 296 14.35 6.86 -7.94
CA SER A 296 14.20 8.29 -7.70
C SER A 296 14.40 8.59 -6.22
N TYR A 297 15.21 9.58 -5.89
CA TYR A 297 15.52 9.97 -4.51
C TYR A 297 15.98 11.43 -4.43
N LEU A 298 15.93 12.00 -3.22
CA LEU A 298 16.37 13.36 -2.95
C LEU A 298 17.75 13.37 -2.30
N LYS A 299 18.62 14.27 -2.73
CA LYS A 299 19.84 14.66 -2.01
C LYS A 299 20.24 16.08 -2.36
N PHE A 300 21.16 16.66 -1.59
CA PHE A 300 21.73 17.95 -1.90
C PHE A 300 22.70 17.85 -3.08
N ASP A 301 22.69 18.88 -3.93
CA ASP A 301 23.74 19.10 -4.92
C ASP A 301 24.97 19.80 -4.30
N ALA A 302 25.99 20.03 -5.10
CA ALA A 302 27.22 20.69 -4.64
C ALA A 302 27.02 22.14 -4.14
N LYS A 303 25.89 22.76 -4.47
CA LYS A 303 25.51 24.11 -4.01
C LYS A 303 24.65 24.07 -2.75
N GLY A 304 24.27 22.87 -2.30
CA GLY A 304 23.44 22.65 -1.13
C GLY A 304 21.93 22.76 -1.39
N ALA A 305 21.47 22.87 -2.64
CA ALA A 305 20.07 22.82 -3.00
C ALA A 305 19.60 21.35 -3.06
N THR A 306 18.31 21.11 -2.71
CA THR A 306 17.72 19.79 -2.83
C THR A 306 17.38 19.51 -4.29
N GLN A 307 17.90 18.39 -4.82
CA GLN A 307 17.56 17.92 -6.15
C GLN A 307 16.90 16.56 -6.11
N LEU A 308 16.02 16.31 -7.07
CA LEU A 308 15.59 14.96 -7.39
C LEU A 308 16.69 14.33 -8.27
N PHE A 309 17.16 13.16 -7.82
CA PHE A 309 18.16 12.36 -8.53
C PHE A 309 17.50 11.09 -9.07
N HIS A 310 17.99 10.64 -10.20
CA HIS A 310 17.71 9.31 -10.72
C HIS A 310 18.98 8.47 -10.75
N ALA A 311 18.86 7.21 -10.32
CA ALA A 311 19.82 6.16 -10.61
C ALA A 311 19.18 5.15 -11.54
N ARG A 312 19.71 4.97 -12.76
CA ARG A 312 19.24 4.01 -13.76
C ARG A 312 20.28 2.96 -14.03
N LEU A 313 19.86 1.70 -14.08
CA LEU A 313 20.75 0.59 -14.43
C LEU A 313 20.96 0.53 -15.94
N GLU A 314 22.17 0.80 -16.41
CA GLU A 314 22.55 0.80 -17.82
C GLU A 314 23.73 -0.13 -18.06
N ASN A 315 23.53 -1.17 -18.87
CA ASN A 315 24.58 -2.15 -19.20
C ASN A 315 25.26 -2.74 -17.94
N GLY A 316 24.49 -3.01 -16.89
CA GLY A 316 24.97 -3.56 -15.63
C GLY A 316 25.64 -2.55 -14.69
N ILE A 317 25.60 -1.27 -15.00
CA ILE A 317 26.20 -0.20 -14.19
C ILE A 317 25.13 0.83 -13.82
N TRP A 318 25.07 1.22 -12.56
CA TRP A 318 24.22 2.30 -12.11
C TRP A 318 24.76 3.66 -12.58
N LYS A 319 23.92 4.41 -13.30
CA LYS A 319 24.20 5.79 -13.72
C LYS A 319 23.35 6.73 -12.88
N THR A 320 23.99 7.60 -12.13
CA THR A 320 23.33 8.57 -11.26
C THR A 320 23.46 9.98 -11.84
N ALA A 321 22.35 10.71 -11.87
CA ALA A 321 22.35 12.10 -12.33
C ALA A 321 21.24 12.90 -11.63
N PRO A 322 21.45 14.23 -11.40
CA PRO A 322 20.36 15.12 -11.00
C PRO A 322 19.36 15.25 -12.15
N ALA A 323 18.10 14.98 -11.85
CA ALA A 323 16.99 15.14 -12.79
C ALA A 323 16.50 16.59 -12.85
N THR A 324 16.67 17.34 -11.77
CA THR A 324 16.18 18.72 -11.60
C THR A 324 17.30 19.73 -11.39
N GLN A 325 16.96 21.02 -11.47
CA GLN A 325 17.85 22.14 -11.20
C GLN A 325 17.11 23.16 -10.30
N TRP A 326 16.70 22.71 -9.13
CA TRP A 326 16.00 23.56 -8.18
C TRP A 326 16.97 24.43 -7.38
N THR A 327 16.48 25.57 -6.92
CA THR A 327 17.19 26.45 -5.97
C THR A 327 16.73 26.22 -4.54
N TYR A 328 15.65 25.47 -4.38
CA TYR A 328 15.02 25.19 -3.10
C TYR A 328 15.85 24.21 -2.26
N ARG A 329 15.98 24.50 -0.96
CA ARG A 329 16.60 23.60 0.00
C ARG A 329 15.60 23.14 1.03
N TRP A 330 15.32 21.84 1.05
CA TRP A 330 14.61 21.16 2.11
C TRP A 330 15.58 20.31 2.91
N ASP A 331 15.78 20.67 4.18
CA ASP A 331 16.72 20.01 5.10
C ASP A 331 15.93 19.33 6.23
N PRO A 332 15.31 18.15 5.97
CA PRO A 332 14.54 17.44 6.98
C PRO A 332 15.41 16.92 8.10
N ARG A 333 15.00 17.13 9.35
CA ARG A 333 15.73 16.74 10.55
C ARG A 333 14.81 16.25 11.65
N GLY A 334 15.37 15.43 12.56
CA GLY A 334 14.70 14.93 13.74
C GLY A 334 13.88 13.67 13.49
N GLY A 335 13.09 13.28 14.50
CA GLY A 335 12.26 12.08 14.48
C GLY A 335 10.78 12.38 14.32
N GLY A 336 9.97 11.33 14.30
CA GLY A 336 8.53 11.37 14.07
C GLY A 336 8.17 11.64 12.61
N THR A 337 6.88 11.80 12.32
CA THR A 337 6.40 12.11 10.96
C THR A 337 6.94 13.47 10.51
N ILE A 338 7.75 13.46 9.47
CA ILE A 338 8.32 14.67 8.86
C ILE A 338 7.29 15.28 7.91
N LYS A 339 7.10 16.59 8.01
CA LYS A 339 6.29 17.31 7.02
C LYS A 339 6.96 17.22 5.65
N GLY A 340 6.29 16.55 4.71
CA GLY A 340 6.78 16.41 3.34
C GLY A 340 6.61 17.70 2.56
N GLU A 341 7.71 18.40 2.26
CA GLU A 341 7.72 19.59 1.41
C GLU A 341 7.89 19.22 -0.05
N ILE A 342 8.72 18.22 -0.33
CA ILE A 342 8.90 17.67 -1.68
C ILE A 342 8.32 16.24 -1.72
N ASN A 343 7.41 16.01 -2.66
CA ASN A 343 6.82 14.69 -2.90
C ASN A 343 6.99 14.32 -4.37
N PHE A 344 7.17 13.02 -4.64
CA PHE A 344 7.32 12.48 -5.99
C PHE A 344 6.82 11.04 -6.07
N SER A 345 6.39 10.62 -7.26
CA SER A 345 5.76 9.31 -7.50
C SER A 345 6.75 8.20 -7.85
N GLY A 346 7.95 8.52 -8.24
CA GLY A 346 8.82 7.64 -9.04
C GLY A 346 8.43 7.66 -10.52
N VAL A 347 9.38 7.26 -11.35
CA VAL A 347 9.19 7.26 -12.80
C VAL A 347 8.22 6.17 -13.24
N LYS A 348 7.49 6.45 -14.31
CA LYS A 348 6.66 5.48 -15.05
C LYS A 348 6.62 5.85 -16.53
N VAL A 349 6.34 4.89 -17.38
CA VAL A 349 6.05 5.12 -18.79
C VAL A 349 4.56 5.40 -18.96
N SER A 350 4.22 6.45 -19.67
CA SER A 350 2.85 6.80 -20.08
C SER A 350 2.90 7.41 -21.48
N ASP A 351 2.11 6.84 -22.40
CA ASP A 351 2.02 7.27 -23.80
C ASP A 351 3.40 7.45 -24.50
N GLY A 352 4.32 6.50 -24.24
CA GLY A 352 5.68 6.52 -24.81
C GLY A 352 6.61 7.56 -24.19
N HIS A 353 6.22 8.18 -23.06
CA HIS A 353 7.04 9.15 -22.33
C HIS A 353 7.40 8.66 -20.95
N LEU A 354 8.61 8.90 -20.52
CA LEU A 354 9.02 8.68 -19.14
C LEU A 354 8.60 9.89 -18.31
N ILE A 355 7.73 9.66 -17.35
CA ILE A 355 7.12 10.73 -16.56
C ILE A 355 7.22 10.47 -15.05
N GLU A 356 7.14 11.54 -14.27
CA GLU A 356 7.08 11.50 -12.82
C GLU A 356 6.24 12.67 -12.29
N GLN A 357 5.35 12.40 -11.35
CA GLN A 357 4.62 13.47 -10.67
C GLN A 357 5.44 13.97 -9.50
N VAL A 358 5.59 15.29 -9.40
CA VAL A 358 6.31 15.94 -8.31
C VAL A 358 5.50 17.10 -7.75
N SER A 359 5.73 17.43 -6.48
CA SER A 359 5.30 18.69 -5.89
C SER A 359 6.36 19.23 -4.96
N GLN A 360 6.61 20.52 -5.01
CA GLN A 360 7.47 21.24 -4.08
C GLN A 360 6.99 22.70 -3.95
N PRO A 361 7.35 23.43 -2.86
CA PRO A 361 6.74 24.71 -2.52
C PRO A 361 6.83 25.80 -3.61
N GLU A 362 7.94 25.88 -4.36
CA GLU A 362 8.15 26.95 -5.35
C GLU A 362 7.45 26.70 -6.69
N ILE A 363 7.34 25.43 -7.11
CA ILE A 363 6.77 25.08 -8.42
C ILE A 363 5.35 24.51 -8.33
N GLY A 364 4.87 24.18 -7.11
CA GLY A 364 3.62 23.47 -6.92
C GLY A 364 3.67 22.03 -7.44
N ALA A 365 2.50 21.47 -7.78
CA ALA A 365 2.40 20.14 -8.37
C ALA A 365 2.64 20.20 -9.89
N LYS A 366 3.48 19.30 -10.40
CA LYS A 366 3.84 19.16 -11.83
C LYS A 366 3.92 17.69 -12.22
N THR A 367 3.72 17.41 -13.50
CA THR A 367 4.17 16.18 -14.16
C THR A 367 5.43 16.51 -14.93
N LEU A 368 6.55 15.95 -14.53
CA LEU A 368 7.82 16.09 -15.23
C LEU A 368 7.90 15.02 -16.33
N VAL A 369 8.27 15.44 -17.52
CA VAL A 369 8.56 14.57 -18.67
C VAL A 369 10.07 14.55 -18.84
N TYR A 370 10.65 13.38 -18.94
CA TYR A 370 12.10 13.20 -19.01
C TYR A 370 12.55 12.84 -20.42
N ASP A 371 13.69 13.37 -20.80
CA ASP A 371 14.46 12.85 -21.92
C ASP A 371 15.03 11.49 -21.53
N ASP A 372 14.71 10.45 -22.30
CA ASP A 372 15.08 9.06 -21.96
C ASP A 372 16.60 8.83 -21.95
N LYS A 373 17.36 9.57 -22.73
CA LYS A 373 18.83 9.40 -22.78
C LYS A 373 19.50 10.03 -21.58
N SER A 374 19.21 11.28 -21.30
CA SER A 374 19.87 12.07 -20.25
C SER A 374 19.22 11.94 -18.88
N MET A 375 18.00 11.41 -18.79
CA MET A 375 17.16 11.38 -17.58
C MET A 375 16.93 12.77 -16.97
N LYS A 376 17.07 13.83 -17.76
CA LYS A 376 16.79 15.21 -17.34
C LYS A 376 15.39 15.62 -17.73
N VAL A 377 14.83 16.55 -16.98
CA VAL A 377 13.54 17.13 -17.30
C VAL A 377 13.61 17.82 -18.65
N ALA A 378 12.84 17.34 -19.61
CA ALA A 378 12.61 17.96 -20.90
C ALA A 378 11.42 18.93 -20.85
N GLU A 379 10.39 18.60 -20.11
CA GLU A 379 9.17 19.40 -19.98
C GLU A 379 8.53 19.25 -18.58
N ALA A 380 7.88 20.30 -18.10
CA ALA A 380 7.14 20.32 -16.84
C ALA A 380 5.68 20.74 -17.09
N LEU A 381 4.78 19.77 -17.11
CA LEU A 381 3.39 19.94 -17.45
C LEU A 381 2.51 20.15 -16.20
N SER A 382 1.31 20.68 -16.39
CA SER A 382 0.31 20.72 -15.34
C SER A 382 0.02 19.31 -14.82
N PRO A 383 -0.31 19.13 -13.53
CA PRO A 383 -0.71 17.83 -13.01
C PRO A 383 -1.91 17.32 -13.82
N ASN A 384 -2.00 16.09 -14.10
CA ASN A 384 -3.12 15.43 -14.81
C ASN A 384 -3.03 15.38 -16.34
N VAL A 385 -2.02 15.98 -17.01
CA VAL A 385 -1.87 15.86 -18.48
C VAL A 385 -1.67 14.38 -18.87
N TRP A 386 -0.98 13.60 -18.03
CA TRP A 386 -0.65 12.20 -18.26
C TRP A 386 -1.33 11.24 -17.27
N SER A 387 -2.30 11.74 -16.52
CA SER A 387 -3.06 10.89 -15.61
C SER A 387 -4.24 10.28 -16.36
N PRO A 388 -4.32 8.95 -16.51
CA PRO A 388 -5.51 8.29 -17.01
C PRO A 388 -6.65 8.31 -15.97
N SER A 389 -6.44 9.00 -14.84
CA SER A 389 -7.44 9.09 -13.79
C SER A 389 -8.72 9.71 -14.36
N PRO A 390 -9.87 9.07 -14.18
CA PRO A 390 -11.14 9.72 -14.43
C PRO A 390 -11.20 11.01 -13.62
N ALA A 391 -11.96 11.98 -14.08
CA ALA A 391 -12.05 13.29 -13.44
C ALA A 391 -12.40 13.11 -11.94
N VAL A 392 -11.38 13.11 -11.11
CA VAL A 392 -11.56 13.06 -9.66
C VAL A 392 -12.34 14.28 -9.26
N ARG A 393 -13.50 14.09 -8.63
CA ARG A 393 -14.32 15.20 -8.16
C ARG A 393 -13.47 16.17 -7.36
N LYS A 394 -13.52 17.45 -7.72
CA LYS A 394 -12.82 18.52 -7.01
C LYS A 394 -13.55 18.84 -5.70
N VAL A 395 -13.46 17.92 -4.74
CA VAL A 395 -13.93 18.17 -3.38
C VAL A 395 -12.97 19.16 -2.74
N LYS A 396 -13.50 20.28 -2.26
CA LYS A 396 -12.73 21.29 -1.53
C LYS A 396 -12.99 21.16 -0.04
N ALA A 397 -11.95 21.37 0.78
CA ALA A 397 -12.14 21.49 2.21
C ALA A 397 -13.07 22.67 2.52
N PRO A 398 -13.95 22.57 3.55
CA PRO A 398 -14.80 23.67 3.95
C PRO A 398 -13.94 24.85 4.41
N ASN A 399 -14.36 26.06 4.00
CA ASN A 399 -13.77 27.29 4.53
C ASN A 399 -14.35 27.54 5.93
N GLY A 400 -13.52 27.86 6.91
CA GLY A 400 -14.00 28.39 8.16
C GLY A 400 -13.51 27.76 9.44
N ALA A 401 -14.36 27.30 10.33
CA ALA A 401 -14.14 27.12 11.76
C ALA A 401 -12.94 26.25 12.20
N VAL A 402 -12.41 25.37 11.32
CA VAL A 402 -11.23 24.55 11.61
C VAL A 402 -10.12 24.87 10.61
N PRO A 403 -9.07 25.60 11.01
CA PRO A 403 -7.98 25.97 10.13
C PRO A 403 -7.16 24.74 9.72
N ASN A 404 -6.57 24.81 8.51
CA ASN A 404 -5.70 23.77 7.94
C ASN A 404 -6.36 22.41 7.65
N VAL A 405 -7.68 22.34 7.61
CA VAL A 405 -8.39 21.13 7.16
C VAL A 405 -8.02 20.82 5.71
N GLN A 406 -7.65 19.58 5.46
CA GLN A 406 -7.29 19.06 4.16
C GLN A 406 -8.29 18.02 3.68
N VAL A 407 -8.53 17.96 2.37
CA VAL A 407 -9.23 16.84 1.76
C VAL A 407 -8.21 15.69 1.61
N VAL A 408 -8.48 14.57 2.22
CA VAL A 408 -7.72 13.35 2.00
C VAL A 408 -8.47 12.50 0.98
N ARG A 409 -7.78 11.98 -0.01
CA ARG A 409 -8.34 11.15 -1.07
C ARG A 409 -7.62 9.82 -1.12
N PHE A 410 -8.41 8.79 -1.34
CA PHE A 410 -7.91 7.48 -1.72
C PHE A 410 -8.57 7.09 -3.04
N GLU A 411 -7.78 6.86 -4.07
CA GLU A 411 -8.25 6.43 -5.38
C GLU A 411 -7.96 4.93 -5.53
N ASN A 412 -8.99 4.15 -5.80
CA ASN A 412 -8.78 2.75 -6.12
C ASN A 412 -8.27 2.60 -7.54
N MET A 413 -7.01 2.18 -7.68
CA MET A 413 -6.32 1.98 -8.95
C MET A 413 -6.64 0.63 -9.61
N ALA A 414 -7.52 -0.18 -9.03
CA ALA A 414 -7.66 -1.60 -9.40
C ALA A 414 -8.38 -1.88 -10.72
N ALA A 415 -8.90 -0.89 -11.43
CA ALA A 415 -9.73 -1.19 -12.61
C ALA A 415 -9.40 -0.37 -13.84
N HIS A 416 -8.37 -0.78 -14.58
CA HIS A 416 -8.20 -0.33 -15.96
C HIS A 416 -9.36 -0.74 -16.88
N GLU A 417 -10.18 -1.72 -16.47
CA GLU A 417 -11.29 -2.27 -17.26
C GLU A 417 -12.70 -1.88 -16.75
N SER A 418 -12.81 -1.22 -15.60
CA SER A 418 -14.11 -0.81 -15.05
C SER A 418 -14.63 0.46 -15.72
N LYS A 419 -15.91 0.45 -16.07
CA LYS A 419 -16.65 1.65 -16.54
C LYS A 419 -16.88 2.67 -15.41
N GLU A 420 -16.60 2.28 -14.17
CA GLU A 420 -16.76 3.10 -12.98
C GLU A 420 -15.40 3.26 -12.28
N SER A 421 -15.17 4.43 -11.71
CA SER A 421 -14.04 4.68 -10.82
C SER A 421 -14.56 5.13 -9.46
N HIS A 422 -13.87 4.70 -8.43
CA HIS A 422 -14.25 4.97 -7.06
C HIS A 422 -13.17 5.78 -6.35
N VAL A 423 -13.60 6.81 -5.61
CA VAL A 423 -12.73 7.66 -4.79
C VAL A 423 -13.34 7.79 -3.42
N VAL A 424 -12.57 7.52 -2.38
CA VAL A 424 -12.96 7.75 -0.99
C VAL A 424 -12.36 9.06 -0.51
N THR A 425 -13.16 9.92 0.10
CA THR A 425 -12.69 11.21 0.64
C THR A 425 -13.13 11.41 2.08
N TRP A 426 -12.32 12.14 2.83
CA TRP A 426 -12.64 12.67 4.15
C TRP A 426 -11.84 13.94 4.41
N PHE A 427 -12.19 14.67 5.46
CA PHE A 427 -11.45 15.85 5.89
C PHE A 427 -10.56 15.50 7.09
N SER A 428 -9.34 15.99 7.10
CA SER A 428 -8.38 15.75 8.17
C SER A 428 -7.50 16.97 8.41
N LEU A 429 -7.07 17.14 9.65
CA LEU A 429 -5.94 18.00 9.99
C LEU A 429 -4.63 17.34 9.53
N PRO A 430 -3.58 18.12 9.24
CA PRO A 430 -2.28 17.56 8.83
C PRO A 430 -1.65 16.70 9.92
N ALA A 431 -0.82 15.74 9.51
CA ALA A 431 -0.02 14.89 10.39
C ALA A 431 1.37 15.49 10.67
N ASP A 432 1.46 16.78 10.97
CA ASP A 432 2.72 17.52 11.06
C ASP A 432 3.21 17.78 12.49
N ASN A 433 2.57 17.19 13.50
CA ASN A 433 2.92 17.37 14.92
C ASN A 433 3.97 16.38 15.43
N ARG A 434 4.78 15.80 14.54
CA ARG A 434 5.83 14.83 14.87
C ARG A 434 5.33 13.68 15.75
N ASP A 435 4.11 13.19 15.45
CA ASP A 435 3.44 12.08 16.14
C ASP A 435 3.09 12.35 17.62
N LYS A 436 3.24 13.59 18.06
CA LYS A 436 2.88 14.02 19.42
C LYS A 436 1.44 14.48 19.49
N PRO A 437 0.80 14.35 20.66
CA PRO A 437 -0.53 14.93 20.88
C PRO A 437 -0.56 16.42 20.57
N ARG A 438 -1.64 16.90 19.99
CA ARG A 438 -1.93 18.33 19.85
C ARG A 438 -2.38 18.90 21.18
N ASN A 439 -2.24 20.21 21.34
CA ASN A 439 -2.90 20.91 22.45
C ASN A 439 -4.40 20.95 22.20
N CYS A 440 -5.17 20.19 22.97
CA CYS A 440 -6.63 20.04 22.82
C CYS A 440 -7.42 21.16 23.48
N ASP A 441 -6.78 22.01 24.29
CA ASP A 441 -7.42 23.17 24.94
C ASP A 441 -7.68 24.32 23.94
N ASN A 442 -7.11 24.25 22.76
CA ASN A 442 -7.30 25.21 21.70
C ASN A 442 -8.49 24.81 20.81
N ALA A 443 -9.61 25.49 20.94
CA ALA A 443 -10.84 25.25 20.15
C ALA A 443 -10.62 25.37 18.63
N ALA A 444 -9.60 26.12 18.16
CA ALA A 444 -9.27 26.24 16.75
C ALA A 444 -8.62 24.96 16.17
N VAL A 445 -8.15 24.03 17.02
CA VAL A 445 -7.52 22.76 16.60
C VAL A 445 -8.08 21.62 17.46
N PRO A 446 -9.35 21.23 17.23
CA PRO A 446 -10.01 20.23 18.07
C PRO A 446 -9.36 18.84 17.92
N CYS A 447 -9.20 18.15 19.06
CA CYS A 447 -8.67 16.78 19.09
C CYS A 447 -9.72 15.73 18.77
N ASP A 448 -10.99 16.06 18.82
CA ASP A 448 -12.15 15.23 18.52
C ASP A 448 -12.75 15.55 17.13
N PHE A 449 -12.02 16.27 16.29
CA PHE A 449 -12.47 16.59 14.94
C PHE A 449 -12.82 15.30 14.17
N THR A 450 -14.04 15.26 13.66
CA THR A 450 -14.55 14.18 12.83
C THR A 450 -15.12 14.72 11.52
N SER A 451 -15.13 13.90 10.49
CA SER A 451 -15.75 14.22 9.21
C SER A 451 -16.46 13.01 8.61
N ASP A 452 -17.29 13.25 7.61
CA ASP A 452 -17.89 12.16 6.85
C ASP A 452 -16.84 11.49 5.97
N LEU A 453 -16.89 10.16 5.91
CA LEU A 453 -16.20 9.32 4.95
C LEU A 453 -17.14 9.07 3.77
N ILE A 454 -16.79 9.60 2.61
CA ILE A 454 -17.67 9.59 1.43
C ILE A 454 -17.02 8.77 0.31
N LEU A 455 -17.76 7.82 -0.24
CA LEU A 455 -17.44 7.12 -1.46
C LEU A 455 -18.06 7.87 -2.62
N HIS A 456 -17.22 8.34 -3.55
CA HIS A 456 -17.64 8.94 -4.81
C HIS A 456 -17.53 7.90 -5.92
N THR A 457 -18.56 7.78 -6.74
CA THR A 457 -18.60 6.92 -7.91
C THR A 457 -18.75 7.77 -9.16
N ASP A 458 -17.73 7.75 -10.01
CA ASP A 458 -17.76 8.40 -11.31
C ASP A 458 -17.95 7.36 -12.40
N ARG A 459 -19.00 7.53 -13.20
CA ARG A 459 -19.26 6.72 -14.38
C ARG A 459 -18.55 7.34 -15.57
N ARG A 460 -17.67 6.58 -16.22
CA ARG A 460 -17.09 7.02 -17.48
C ARG A 460 -18.20 7.08 -18.52
N SER A 461 -18.35 8.23 -19.17
CA SER A 461 -19.16 8.31 -20.37
C SER A 461 -18.60 7.34 -21.41
N PRO A 462 -19.45 6.59 -22.13
CA PRO A 462 -19.02 5.63 -23.13
C PRO A 462 -18.23 6.29 -24.27
#